data_442d483159c614f2f9ee7b7db0046c30
#
_entry.id   442d483159c614f2f9ee7b7db0046c30
#
_cell.length_a   1.000
_cell.length_b   1.000
_cell.length_c   1.000
_cell.angle_alpha   90.00
_cell.angle_beta   90.00
_cell.angle_gamma   90.00
#
_symmetry.space_group_name_H-M   'P 1'
#
loop_
_entity.id
_entity.type
_entity.pdbx_description
1 polymer ?
#
loop_
_entity_poly.entity_id
_entity_poly.type
_entity_poly.pdbx_seq_one_letter_code
_entity_poly.pdbx_strand_id
1 'polypeptide(L)'
;IYRGAIIVTEVSTGKILAMVSHPDFDPNTIPEIWDDLIDNDSSTVLLNRATQGLYPPGSTFKIVTALEYIRENPTTYQNYSYNCNGSFRVGDRKISCYHGSSHGQVSFQKSFAKSCNSSFANIGMSLDREAFQETLNDLLFNKDLPLTLNYAKSSAIVSESTPSSEMMPVSYTHLRAH
;
A
#
# COMPACT_ATOMS: atom_id res chain seq x y z
N ILE A 1 15.87 -4.74 -13.97
CA ILE A 1 15.45 -4.32 -12.61
C ILE A 1 16.70 -4.25 -11.77
N TYR A 2 17.01 -3.08 -11.24
CA TYR A 2 18.23 -2.91 -10.44
C TYR A 2 18.04 -3.28 -8.97
N ARG A 3 16.81 -3.20 -8.46
CA ARG A 3 16.45 -3.55 -7.08
C ARG A 3 15.00 -3.99 -7.01
N GLY A 4 14.70 -5.00 -6.20
CA GLY A 4 13.34 -5.47 -6.00
C GLY A 4 13.23 -6.74 -5.17
N ALA A 5 12.01 -7.19 -4.97
CA ALA A 5 11.70 -8.46 -4.32
C ALA A 5 10.53 -9.14 -5.03
N ILE A 6 10.49 -10.47 -4.96
CA ILE A 6 9.38 -11.30 -5.42
C ILE A 6 9.05 -12.28 -4.32
N ILE A 7 7.78 -12.38 -3.97
CA ILE A 7 7.25 -13.38 -3.04
C ILE A 7 6.18 -14.17 -3.79
N VAL A 8 6.28 -15.49 -3.76
CA VAL A 8 5.27 -16.40 -4.31
C VAL A 8 4.64 -17.16 -3.16
N THR A 9 3.32 -17.11 -3.07
CA THR A 9 2.56 -17.78 -2.01
C THR A 9 1.53 -18.73 -2.59
N GLU A 10 1.25 -19.80 -1.88
CA GLU A 10 0.14 -20.69 -2.16
C GLU A 10 -1.16 -20.05 -1.68
N VAL A 11 -2.11 -19.85 -2.58
CA VAL A 11 -3.36 -19.12 -2.28
C VAL A 11 -4.20 -19.80 -1.20
N SER A 12 -4.24 -21.13 -1.21
CA SER A 12 -5.09 -21.91 -0.29
C SER A 12 -4.60 -21.96 1.15
N THR A 13 -3.29 -21.78 1.36
CA THR A 13 -2.66 -21.97 2.69
C THR A 13 -1.88 -20.74 3.17
N GLY A 14 -1.59 -19.80 2.28
CA GLY A 14 -0.69 -18.67 2.56
C GLY A 14 0.79 -19.05 2.68
N LYS A 15 1.16 -20.32 2.43
CA LYS A 15 2.57 -20.76 2.49
C LYS A 15 3.41 -20.01 1.47
N ILE A 16 4.58 -19.55 1.92
CA ILE A 16 5.58 -18.93 1.04
C ILE A 16 6.30 -20.05 0.28
N LEU A 17 6.14 -20.07 -1.03
CA LEU A 17 6.77 -21.04 -1.94
C LEU A 17 8.12 -20.55 -2.45
N ALA A 18 8.27 -19.25 -2.65
CA ALA A 18 9.53 -18.63 -3.02
C ALA A 18 9.59 -17.19 -2.50
N MET A 19 10.80 -16.75 -2.15
CA MET A 19 11.08 -15.38 -1.74
C MET A 19 12.44 -14.99 -2.31
N VAL A 20 12.48 -13.94 -3.10
CA VAL A 20 13.68 -13.42 -3.75
C VAL A 20 13.85 -11.95 -3.42
N SER A 21 15.05 -11.57 -3.03
CA SER A 21 15.47 -10.17 -2.86
C SER A 21 16.62 -9.90 -3.82
N HIS A 22 16.58 -8.76 -4.53
CA HIS A 22 17.65 -8.40 -5.47
C HIS A 22 18.08 -6.93 -5.26
N PRO A 23 19.39 -6.61 -5.27
CA PRO A 23 20.54 -7.52 -5.41
C PRO A 23 20.65 -8.45 -4.20
N ASP A 24 21.29 -9.57 -4.40
CA ASP A 24 21.63 -10.58 -3.41
C ASP A 24 23.13 -10.89 -3.41
N PHE A 25 23.54 -11.84 -2.62
CA PHE A 25 24.92 -12.30 -2.50
C PHE A 25 24.96 -13.84 -2.48
N ASP A 26 26.08 -14.41 -2.87
CA ASP A 26 26.33 -15.84 -2.69
C ASP A 26 26.77 -16.12 -1.25
N PRO A 27 25.97 -16.86 -0.45
CA PRO A 27 26.31 -17.16 0.93
C PRO A 27 27.61 -17.98 1.07
N ASN A 28 28.07 -18.66 0.02
CA ASN A 28 29.32 -19.43 0.04
C ASN A 28 30.54 -18.54 -0.02
N THR A 29 30.42 -17.32 -0.52
CA THR A 29 31.52 -16.35 -0.63
C THR A 29 31.55 -15.31 0.49
N ILE A 30 30.59 -15.34 1.42
CA ILE A 30 30.50 -14.37 2.50
C ILE A 30 31.82 -14.18 3.28
N PRO A 31 32.54 -15.23 3.69
CA PRO A 31 33.77 -15.05 4.44
C PRO A 31 34.84 -14.22 3.72
N GLU A 32 34.81 -14.24 2.39
CA GLU A 32 35.79 -13.55 1.54
C GLU A 32 35.41 -12.09 1.24
N ILE A 33 34.09 -11.80 1.23
CA ILE A 33 33.55 -10.49 0.82
C ILE A 33 32.91 -9.71 1.96
N TRP A 34 32.98 -10.22 3.19
CA TRP A 34 32.25 -9.64 4.33
C TRP A 34 32.63 -8.19 4.58
N ASP A 35 33.91 -7.87 4.61
CA ASP A 35 34.39 -6.50 4.87
C ASP A 35 33.92 -5.56 3.76
N ASP A 36 33.96 -5.98 2.50
CA ASP A 36 33.44 -5.21 1.36
C ASP A 36 31.91 -4.99 1.46
N LEU A 37 31.18 -5.98 2.00
CA LEU A 37 29.73 -5.87 2.18
C LEU A 37 29.33 -4.90 3.28
N ILE A 38 30.05 -4.87 4.39
CA ILE A 38 29.74 -3.99 5.55
C ILE A 38 30.30 -2.57 5.38
N ASP A 39 31.46 -2.42 4.73
CA ASP A 39 32.11 -1.12 4.54
C ASP A 39 31.49 -0.30 3.39
N ASN A 40 30.66 -0.91 2.57
CA ASN A 40 29.99 -0.25 1.45
C ASN A 40 28.62 0.30 1.85
N ASP A 41 28.58 1.50 2.42
CA ASP A 41 27.35 2.20 2.82
C ASP A 41 26.32 2.37 1.70
N SER A 42 26.74 2.30 0.44
CA SER A 42 25.85 2.37 -0.72
C SER A 42 25.27 0.99 -1.12
N SER A 43 25.84 -0.09 -0.60
CA SER A 43 25.36 -1.44 -0.83
C SER A 43 24.16 -1.74 0.03
N THR A 44 23.11 -2.27 -0.60
CA THR A 44 21.92 -2.74 0.10
C THR A 44 21.70 -4.23 -0.14
N VAL A 45 22.78 -4.95 -0.41
CA VAL A 45 22.78 -6.38 -0.72
C VAL A 45 22.29 -7.22 0.47
N LEU A 46 22.69 -6.84 1.69
CA LEU A 46 22.29 -7.53 2.92
C LEU A 46 20.83 -7.28 3.31
N LEU A 47 20.17 -6.29 2.70
CA LEU A 47 18.76 -6.00 2.97
C LEU A 47 17.86 -7.03 2.29
N ASN A 48 17.15 -7.83 3.07
CA ASN A 48 16.06 -8.64 2.52
C ASN A 48 14.85 -7.74 2.20
N ARG A 49 14.73 -7.33 0.95
CA ARG A 49 13.67 -6.43 0.50
C ARG A 49 12.27 -7.01 0.59
N ALA A 50 12.16 -8.32 0.61
CA ALA A 50 10.87 -8.99 0.72
C ALA A 50 10.27 -8.86 2.13
N THR A 51 11.13 -8.84 3.17
CA THR A 51 10.67 -8.79 4.56
C THR A 51 10.99 -7.47 5.27
N GLN A 52 12.07 -6.80 4.89
CA GLN A 52 12.55 -5.60 5.57
C GLN A 52 12.38 -4.31 4.75
N GLY A 53 12.05 -4.44 3.45
CA GLY A 53 11.81 -3.30 2.59
C GLY A 53 10.47 -2.65 2.89
N LEU A 54 10.47 -1.37 3.25
CA LEU A 54 9.28 -0.56 3.46
C LEU A 54 9.04 0.29 2.20
N TYR A 55 7.96 0.00 1.51
CA TYR A 55 7.63 0.66 0.24
C TYR A 55 6.26 1.32 0.31
N PRO A 56 6.09 2.52 -0.27
CA PRO A 56 4.76 3.09 -0.44
C PRO A 56 3.90 2.14 -1.28
N PRO A 57 2.73 1.71 -0.80
CA PRO A 57 1.91 0.72 -1.50
C PRO A 57 1.34 1.24 -2.82
N GLY A 58 1.25 2.55 -2.98
CA GLY A 58 0.66 3.14 -4.18
C GLY A 58 -0.79 2.72 -4.38
N SER A 59 -1.17 2.53 -5.63
CA SER A 59 -2.54 2.14 -6.01
C SER A 59 -2.98 0.77 -5.50
N THR A 60 -2.07 -0.08 -5.02
CA THR A 60 -2.47 -1.34 -4.39
C THR A 60 -3.20 -1.12 -3.07
N PHE A 61 -2.95 0.00 -2.39
CA PHE A 61 -3.66 0.36 -1.16
C PHE A 61 -5.16 0.62 -1.38
N LYS A 62 -5.59 0.89 -2.62
CA LYS A 62 -7.01 1.01 -2.96
C LYS A 62 -7.81 -0.26 -2.67
N ILE A 63 -7.15 -1.42 -2.57
CA ILE A 63 -7.78 -2.67 -2.13
C ILE A 63 -8.29 -2.52 -0.70
N VAL A 64 -7.48 -1.96 0.19
CA VAL A 64 -7.83 -1.73 1.60
C VAL A 64 -8.97 -0.71 1.71
N THR A 65 -8.85 0.41 1.00
CA THR A 65 -9.89 1.43 0.94
C THR A 65 -11.22 0.89 0.39
N ALA A 66 -11.15 0.06 -0.66
CA ALA A 66 -12.32 -0.58 -1.25
C ALA A 66 -12.98 -1.58 -0.30
N LEU A 67 -12.17 -2.35 0.43
CA LEU A 67 -12.65 -3.30 1.43
C LEU A 67 -13.46 -2.57 2.51
N GLU A 68 -12.91 -1.51 3.09
CA GLU A 68 -13.62 -0.75 4.10
C GLU A 68 -14.89 -0.11 3.56
N TYR A 69 -14.83 0.50 2.38
CA TYR A 69 -16.02 1.10 1.77
C TYR A 69 -17.15 0.07 1.58
N ILE A 70 -16.82 -1.16 1.19
CA ILE A 70 -17.78 -2.26 1.08
C ILE A 70 -18.31 -2.67 2.46
N ARG A 71 -17.46 -2.73 3.48
CA ARG A 71 -17.85 -3.07 4.87
C ARG A 71 -18.86 -2.07 5.43
N GLU A 72 -18.62 -0.78 5.20
CA GLU A 72 -19.53 0.29 5.63
C GLU A 72 -20.82 0.35 4.78
N ASN A 73 -20.76 -0.09 3.53
CA ASN A 73 -21.86 0.04 2.56
C ASN A 73 -22.23 -1.31 1.90
N PRO A 74 -22.50 -2.38 2.65
CA PRO A 74 -22.61 -3.74 2.10
C PRO A 74 -23.71 -3.93 1.06
N THR A 75 -24.78 -3.15 1.15
CA THR A 75 -25.92 -3.23 0.22
C THR A 75 -25.96 -2.09 -0.81
N THR A 76 -25.18 -1.04 -0.61
CA THR A 76 -25.27 0.20 -1.40
C THR A 76 -24.00 0.57 -2.15
N TYR A 77 -22.85 -0.08 -1.88
CA TYR A 77 -21.58 0.24 -2.54
C TYR A 77 -21.65 0.21 -4.08
N GLN A 78 -22.55 -0.63 -4.63
CA GLN A 78 -22.75 -0.72 -6.07
C GLN A 78 -23.44 0.52 -6.66
N ASN A 79 -24.15 1.29 -5.83
CA ASN A 79 -24.82 2.52 -6.23
C ASN A 79 -23.86 3.72 -6.29
N TYR A 80 -22.60 3.51 -5.88
CA TYR A 80 -21.59 4.56 -5.93
C TYR A 80 -21.41 5.07 -7.35
N SER A 81 -21.38 6.39 -7.47
CA SER A 81 -21.19 7.09 -8.73
C SER A 81 -20.40 8.36 -8.51
N TYR A 82 -19.40 8.59 -9.34
CA TYR A 82 -18.52 9.76 -9.26
C TYR A 82 -18.17 10.27 -10.66
N ASN A 83 -18.20 11.60 -10.85
CA ASN A 83 -17.78 12.21 -12.10
C ASN A 83 -16.33 12.67 -12.00
N CYS A 84 -15.42 11.90 -12.60
CA CYS A 84 -13.98 12.17 -12.56
C CYS A 84 -13.55 13.13 -13.67
N ASN A 85 -13.15 14.32 -13.29
CA ASN A 85 -12.61 15.35 -14.18
C ASN A 85 -11.07 15.41 -14.16
N GLY A 86 -10.40 14.30 -13.78
CA GLY A 86 -8.94 14.20 -13.76
C GLY A 86 -8.28 14.58 -12.43
N SER A 87 -9.00 15.21 -11.50
CA SER A 87 -8.48 15.53 -10.16
C SER A 87 -9.58 15.67 -9.12
N PHE A 88 -9.18 15.53 -7.85
CA PHE A 88 -10.01 15.80 -6.67
C PHE A 88 -9.29 16.79 -5.76
N ARG A 89 -10.01 17.74 -5.17
CA ARG A 89 -9.41 18.78 -4.33
C ARG A 89 -10.20 18.94 -3.03
N VAL A 90 -9.47 19.08 -1.93
CA VAL A 90 -10.01 19.47 -0.62
C VAL A 90 -9.07 20.50 0.00
N GLY A 91 -9.56 21.68 0.25
CA GLY A 91 -8.74 22.82 0.67
C GLY A 91 -7.60 23.06 -0.34
N ASP A 92 -6.39 23.15 0.17
CA ASP A 92 -5.18 23.40 -0.65
C ASP A 92 -4.59 22.11 -1.25
N ARG A 93 -5.07 20.94 -0.85
CA ARG A 93 -4.57 19.66 -1.36
C ARG A 93 -5.31 19.22 -2.61
N LYS A 94 -4.55 18.72 -3.58
CA LYS A 94 -5.06 18.20 -4.85
C LYS A 94 -4.46 16.82 -5.13
N ILE A 95 -5.32 15.87 -5.48
CA ILE A 95 -4.93 14.56 -6.02
C ILE A 95 -5.35 14.51 -7.48
N SER A 96 -4.41 14.15 -8.36
CA SER A 96 -4.67 14.02 -9.78
C SER A 96 -4.64 12.55 -10.21
N CYS A 97 -5.48 12.20 -11.16
CA CYS A 97 -5.36 10.94 -11.88
C CYS A 97 -4.08 10.92 -12.71
N TYR A 98 -3.65 9.72 -13.13
CA TYR A 98 -2.44 9.54 -13.90
C TYR A 98 -2.46 10.43 -15.15
N HIS A 99 -1.43 11.23 -15.31
CA HIS A 99 -1.33 12.28 -16.38
C HIS A 99 -2.54 13.22 -16.46
N GLY A 100 -3.28 13.42 -15.35
CA GLY A 100 -4.46 14.29 -15.35
C GLY A 100 -5.66 13.72 -16.11
N SER A 101 -5.66 12.43 -16.45
CA SER A 101 -6.70 11.78 -17.25
C SER A 101 -8.07 11.88 -16.58
N SER A 102 -9.06 12.36 -17.32
CA SER A 102 -10.46 12.33 -16.92
C SER A 102 -11.08 10.97 -17.26
N HIS A 103 -11.75 10.34 -16.28
CA HIS A 103 -12.43 9.06 -16.49
C HIS A 103 -13.94 9.21 -16.74
N GLY A 104 -14.47 10.45 -16.65
CA GLY A 104 -15.89 10.73 -16.73
C GLY A 104 -16.69 10.07 -15.60
N GLN A 105 -17.92 9.66 -15.91
CA GLN A 105 -18.76 8.98 -14.95
C GLN A 105 -18.25 7.57 -14.66
N VAL A 106 -17.94 7.30 -13.39
CA VAL A 106 -17.42 6.01 -12.93
C VAL A 106 -18.27 5.45 -11.79
N SER A 107 -18.61 4.17 -11.88
CA SER A 107 -19.14 3.38 -10.78
C SER A 107 -18.02 2.97 -9.83
N PHE A 108 -18.35 2.29 -8.72
CA PHE A 108 -17.35 1.72 -7.81
C PHE A 108 -16.39 0.79 -8.54
N GLN A 109 -16.91 -0.19 -9.28
CA GLN A 109 -16.10 -1.16 -10.03
C GLN A 109 -15.24 -0.47 -11.10
N LYS A 110 -15.80 0.51 -11.82
CA LYS A 110 -15.07 1.26 -12.85
C LYS A 110 -13.97 2.12 -12.22
N SER A 111 -14.21 2.69 -11.03
CA SER A 111 -13.22 3.44 -10.26
C SER A 111 -12.01 2.56 -9.91
N PHE A 112 -12.27 1.34 -9.46
CA PHE A 112 -11.24 0.36 -9.13
C PHE A 112 -10.49 -0.10 -10.39
N ALA A 113 -11.21 -0.54 -11.41
CA ALA A 113 -10.64 -1.04 -12.68
C ALA A 113 -9.78 0.00 -13.41
N LYS A 114 -10.16 1.28 -13.34
CA LYS A 114 -9.40 2.41 -13.90
C LYS A 114 -8.36 2.97 -12.95
N SER A 115 -8.26 2.43 -11.74
CA SER A 115 -7.39 2.99 -10.69
C SER A 115 -7.59 4.51 -10.53
N CYS A 116 -8.83 4.98 -10.53
CA CYS A 116 -9.17 6.40 -10.51
C CYS A 116 -8.81 7.04 -9.17
N ASN A 117 -7.76 7.85 -9.15
CA ASN A 117 -7.30 8.51 -7.93
C ASN A 117 -8.33 9.48 -7.36
N SER A 118 -8.99 10.26 -8.22
CA SER A 118 -10.00 11.23 -7.80
C SER A 118 -11.20 10.56 -7.13
N SER A 119 -11.67 9.45 -7.70
CA SER A 119 -12.78 8.68 -7.14
C SER A 119 -12.39 8.05 -5.80
N PHE A 120 -11.20 7.43 -5.73
CA PHE A 120 -10.73 6.84 -4.46
C PHE A 120 -10.42 7.88 -3.39
N ALA A 121 -9.96 9.07 -3.75
CA ALA A 121 -9.87 10.18 -2.80
C ALA A 121 -11.24 10.58 -2.24
N ASN A 122 -12.27 10.61 -3.09
CA ASN A 122 -13.65 10.85 -2.64
C ASN A 122 -14.17 9.72 -1.73
N ILE A 123 -13.94 8.46 -2.08
CA ILE A 123 -14.28 7.30 -1.23
C ILE A 123 -13.58 7.41 0.11
N GLY A 124 -12.26 7.59 0.13
CA GLY A 124 -11.48 7.70 1.37
C GLY A 124 -11.96 8.81 2.30
N MET A 125 -12.45 9.91 1.74
CA MET A 125 -13.04 11.02 2.51
C MET A 125 -14.36 10.64 3.19
N SER A 126 -15.11 9.68 2.67
CA SER A 126 -16.39 9.24 3.20
C SER A 126 -16.29 8.15 4.26
N LEU A 127 -15.12 7.51 4.41
CA LEU A 127 -14.91 6.43 5.36
C LEU A 127 -14.92 6.93 6.81
N ASP A 128 -15.49 6.13 7.69
CA ASP A 128 -15.33 6.27 9.12
C ASP A 128 -13.87 5.98 9.52
N ARG A 129 -13.27 6.85 10.31
CA ARG A 129 -11.84 6.77 10.63
C ARG A 129 -11.52 5.63 11.58
N GLU A 130 -12.38 5.39 12.55
CA GLU A 130 -12.21 4.34 13.55
C GLU A 130 -12.39 2.97 12.90
N ALA A 131 -13.44 2.78 12.12
CA ALA A 131 -13.69 1.56 11.36
C ALA A 131 -12.57 1.28 10.35
N PHE A 132 -12.05 2.33 9.70
CA PHE A 132 -10.92 2.16 8.78
C PHE A 132 -9.63 1.77 9.51
N GLN A 133 -9.37 2.34 10.71
CA GLN A 133 -8.24 1.92 11.53
C GLN A 133 -8.39 0.44 12.01
N GLU A 134 -9.60 0.01 12.32
CA GLU A 134 -9.87 -1.41 12.66
C GLU A 134 -9.56 -2.32 11.46
N THR A 135 -10.01 -1.97 10.25
CA THR A 135 -9.68 -2.71 9.04
C THR A 135 -8.18 -2.79 8.79
N LEU A 136 -7.43 -1.70 9.03
CA LEU A 136 -5.97 -1.73 8.95
C LEU A 136 -5.37 -2.71 9.96
N ASN A 137 -5.88 -2.72 11.18
CA ASN A 137 -5.42 -3.63 12.23
C ASN A 137 -5.77 -5.10 11.92
N ASP A 138 -6.93 -5.36 11.34
CA ASP A 138 -7.35 -6.70 10.90
C ASP A 138 -6.45 -7.23 9.77
N LEU A 139 -5.95 -6.34 8.91
CA LEU A 139 -4.98 -6.64 7.86
C LEU A 139 -3.52 -6.63 8.37
N LEU A 140 -3.33 -6.65 9.69
CA LEU A 140 -2.05 -6.73 10.38
C LEU A 140 -1.13 -5.51 10.19
N PHE A 141 -1.66 -4.36 9.73
CA PHE A 141 -0.91 -3.12 9.87
C PHE A 141 -0.70 -2.81 11.36
N ASN A 142 0.45 -2.26 11.72
CA ASN A 142 0.85 -1.91 13.09
C ASN A 142 0.95 -3.10 14.06
N LYS A 143 0.75 -4.33 13.59
CA LYS A 143 0.82 -5.57 14.39
C LYS A 143 2.03 -6.40 14.00
N ASP A 144 2.39 -7.31 14.89
CA ASP A 144 3.41 -8.31 14.60
C ASP A 144 2.84 -9.39 13.69
N LEU A 145 3.64 -9.76 12.69
CA LEU A 145 3.29 -10.85 11.78
C LEU A 145 3.69 -12.19 12.39
N PRO A 146 2.95 -13.26 12.11
CA PRO A 146 3.29 -14.62 12.56
C PRO A 146 4.45 -15.19 11.71
N LEU A 147 5.56 -14.46 11.63
CA LEU A 147 6.75 -14.83 10.87
C LEU A 147 7.93 -15.03 11.80
N THR A 148 8.74 -16.05 11.51
CA THR A 148 10.00 -16.32 12.21
C THR A 148 11.19 -15.61 11.60
N LEU A 149 11.01 -14.98 10.44
CA LEU A 149 12.03 -14.20 9.74
C LEU A 149 12.11 -12.78 10.31
N ASN A 150 13.28 -12.17 10.21
CA ASN A 150 13.42 -10.73 10.48
C ASN A 150 12.62 -9.94 9.45
N TYR A 151 11.74 -9.06 9.90
CA TYR A 151 10.91 -8.22 9.04
C TYR A 151 10.76 -6.81 9.62
N ALA A 152 10.45 -5.86 8.75
CA ALA A 152 10.00 -4.53 9.13
C ALA A 152 8.48 -4.50 9.21
N LYS A 153 7.95 -3.92 10.30
CA LYS A 153 6.50 -3.83 10.53
C LYS A 153 5.89 -2.78 9.60
N SER A 154 4.86 -3.18 8.83
CA SER A 154 4.06 -2.22 8.08
C SER A 154 3.26 -1.33 9.02
N SER A 155 3.23 -0.04 8.77
CA SER A 155 2.49 0.91 9.60
C SER A 155 1.51 1.75 8.79
N ALA A 156 0.33 1.93 9.35
CA ALA A 156 -0.71 2.80 8.84
C ALA A 156 -1.57 3.28 10.01
N ILE A 157 -1.64 4.58 10.24
CA ILE A 157 -2.40 5.14 11.37
C ILE A 157 -3.41 6.12 10.83
N VAL A 158 -4.67 5.88 11.17
CA VAL A 158 -5.81 6.77 10.97
C VAL A 158 -6.50 6.96 12.31
N SER A 159 -6.84 8.18 12.66
CA SER A 159 -7.51 8.53 13.92
C SER A 159 -8.53 9.63 13.66
N GLU A 160 -9.39 9.91 14.64
CA GLU A 160 -10.33 11.03 14.56
C GLU A 160 -9.63 12.37 14.31
N SER A 161 -8.42 12.54 14.83
CA SER A 161 -7.60 13.73 14.60
C SER A 161 -6.96 13.80 13.22
N THR A 162 -7.03 12.72 12.42
CA THR A 162 -6.49 12.71 11.04
C THR A 162 -7.28 13.72 10.18
N PRO A 163 -6.62 14.76 9.65
CA PRO A 163 -7.30 15.75 8.84
C PRO A 163 -7.95 15.12 7.60
N SER A 164 -9.12 15.62 7.23
CA SER A 164 -9.81 15.13 6.03
C SER A 164 -8.94 15.17 4.77
N SER A 165 -8.07 16.18 4.66
CA SER A 165 -7.12 16.29 3.56
C SER A 165 -6.05 15.19 3.55
N GLU A 166 -5.84 14.50 4.68
CA GLU A 166 -4.93 13.35 4.79
C GLU A 166 -5.64 12.02 4.54
N MET A 167 -6.97 11.96 4.66
CA MET A 167 -7.74 10.78 4.24
C MET A 167 -7.68 10.55 2.72
N MET A 168 -7.48 11.59 1.92
CA MET A 168 -7.30 11.45 0.47
C MET A 168 -6.06 10.63 0.08
N PRO A 169 -4.85 10.95 0.60
CA PRO A 169 -3.66 10.16 0.28
C PRO A 169 -3.63 8.78 0.94
N VAL A 170 -4.28 8.58 2.08
CA VAL A 170 -4.43 7.25 2.70
C VAL A 170 -5.14 6.29 1.74
N SER A 171 -6.06 6.80 0.94
CA SER A 171 -6.71 6.01 -0.12
C SER A 171 -5.86 5.82 -1.38
N TYR A 172 -4.65 6.41 -1.44
CA TYR A 172 -3.88 6.49 -2.67
C TYR A 172 -2.37 6.19 -2.54
N THR A 173 -1.56 6.78 -1.61
CA THR A 173 -0.12 6.55 -1.70
C THR A 173 0.78 7.03 -0.56
N HIS A 174 0.35 7.74 0.46
CA HIS A 174 1.29 8.40 1.38
C HIS A 174 1.24 7.87 2.81
N LEU A 175 1.22 6.56 2.97
CA LEU A 175 1.66 5.96 4.20
C LEU A 175 3.20 5.99 4.18
N ARG A 176 3.80 6.89 4.93
CA ARG A 176 5.23 6.81 5.19
C ARG A 176 5.42 5.61 6.11
N ALA A 177 5.96 4.54 5.54
CA ALA A 177 6.69 3.58 6.33
C ALA A 177 7.95 4.32 6.83
N HIS A 178 7.96 4.70 8.07
CA HIS A 178 9.16 5.14 8.80
C HIS A 178 9.77 3.94 9.45
#